data_f21b7c03513cd676f4c0ac4973b8deff
#
_entry.id   f21b7c03513cd676f4c0ac4973b8deff
#
_cell.length_a   1.000
_cell.length_b   1.000
_cell.length_c   1.000
_cell.angle_alpha   90.00
_cell.angle_beta   90.00
_cell.angle_gamma   90.00
#
_symmetry.space_group_name_H-M   'P 1'
#
loop_
_entity.id
_entity.type
_entity.pdbx_description
1 polymer ?
#
loop_
_entity_poly.entity_id
_entity_poly.type
_entity_poly.pdbx_seq_one_letter_code
_entity_poly.pdbx_strand_id
1 'polypeptide(L)'
;MKLLGYAPAFWTSLRGYNKENLSADVMSGVIVGIVALPLAIAFAIASGVSPEKGIITAVIAGVIISVFGGSKVQIGGPTGAFIVIVYGIIQDYGFDGLMVATIMAGLFLILLGFLKLGTIIKYIPYPIVVGFTAGIALTIFTTQVKDLFGLTVTNTPSDFLGKWMAYGQSLCSINWWSTAVGLLSIFISTNTKRFSKKVPGSLVAIVVMTLAAWALQQYCGVNSIETIGDRFTISNKLPELSLPTINFEIMKGLVAPALTIALLGAIESLLSATVADGVTGERHDSNSELIGQGLANMLVPLFGGIPATGAIARTMTNINNGGKSPLAGVVHAIVLLLIFLFMMPLAQYIPMSCLAGVLVVVAYNMSGWRTFAALLKTPKSDIVILLVTFLLTVVFDLTVAIQVGLLIACLLLMRRVAEITDVRLITDKINLNDDTDLLLDKKYLTIPDGVEVYEIYGPYFFGLGNRFEELMSTMGDKSKVRIIRMRKVPFIDSTGLHNLAVMCEQSRKQGIPIVLSGVLPNVESVLLKAKFDELLGRENICSHINLALERAQQIVKTTVK
;
A
#
# COMPACT_ATOMS: atom_id res chain seq x y z
N MET A 1 -3.87 14.92 -25.58
CA MET A 1 -4.46 15.39 -24.32
C MET A 1 -3.46 15.13 -23.21
N LYS A 2 -2.45 16.02 -23.06
CA LYS A 2 -1.47 15.96 -21.96
C LYS A 2 -1.65 17.20 -21.07
N LEU A 3 -2.90 17.48 -20.71
CA LEU A 3 -3.20 18.51 -19.74
C LEU A 3 -2.81 17.98 -18.34
N LEU A 4 -1.88 18.61 -17.69
CA LEU A 4 -1.42 18.33 -16.32
C LEU A 4 -0.73 16.96 -16.08
N GLY A 5 -0.23 16.28 -17.12
CA GLY A 5 0.46 14.99 -16.94
C GLY A 5 -0.46 13.77 -16.84
N TYR A 6 -1.77 13.93 -17.04
CA TYR A 6 -2.74 12.83 -17.05
C TYR A 6 -2.74 12.12 -18.40
N ALA A 7 -2.46 10.82 -18.41
CA ALA A 7 -2.35 10.01 -19.62
C ALA A 7 -2.97 8.61 -19.41
N PRO A 8 -4.31 8.46 -19.57
CA PRO A 8 -4.96 7.16 -19.43
C PRO A 8 -4.39 6.12 -20.41
N ALA A 9 -4.16 4.91 -19.92
CA ALA A 9 -3.57 3.82 -20.69
C ALA A 9 -4.46 3.38 -21.87
N PHE A 10 -5.77 3.55 -21.77
CA PHE A 10 -6.73 3.19 -22.80
C PHE A 10 -6.39 3.82 -24.17
N TRP A 11 -6.21 5.15 -24.20
CA TRP A 11 -5.97 5.87 -25.45
C TRP A 11 -4.61 5.56 -26.08
N THR A 12 -3.62 5.25 -25.25
CA THR A 12 -2.28 4.88 -25.74
C THR A 12 -2.25 3.45 -26.28
N SER A 13 -3.04 2.55 -25.71
CA SER A 13 -3.12 1.14 -26.09
C SER A 13 -3.86 0.88 -27.39
N LEU A 14 -4.78 1.79 -27.80
CA LEU A 14 -5.51 1.66 -29.05
C LEU A 14 -4.68 2.03 -30.30
N ARG A 15 -3.53 2.68 -30.12
CA ARG A 15 -2.62 3.00 -31.23
C ARG A 15 -1.92 1.74 -31.72
N GLY A 16 -2.20 1.33 -32.96
CA GLY A 16 -1.63 0.10 -33.53
C GLY A 16 -2.32 -1.20 -33.08
N TYR A 17 -3.54 -1.09 -32.54
CA TYR A 17 -4.32 -2.24 -32.08
C TYR A 17 -4.72 -3.15 -33.24
N ASN A 18 -4.47 -4.45 -33.14
CA ASN A 18 -4.72 -5.43 -34.19
C ASN A 18 -5.83 -6.44 -33.78
N LYS A 19 -6.32 -7.22 -34.76
CA LYS A 19 -7.37 -8.23 -34.54
C LYS A 19 -6.97 -9.33 -33.55
N GLU A 20 -5.70 -9.68 -33.49
CA GLU A 20 -5.19 -10.71 -32.58
C GLU A 20 -5.27 -10.23 -31.12
N ASN A 21 -4.88 -8.98 -30.88
CA ASN A 21 -5.01 -8.37 -29.55
C ASN A 21 -6.48 -8.23 -29.14
N LEU A 22 -7.38 -7.88 -30.08
CA LEU A 22 -8.81 -7.83 -29.83
C LEU A 22 -9.35 -9.19 -29.38
N SER A 23 -9.01 -10.26 -30.10
CA SER A 23 -9.45 -11.61 -29.76
C SER A 23 -8.92 -12.04 -28.39
N ALA A 24 -7.67 -11.73 -28.08
CA ALA A 24 -7.06 -12.03 -26.79
C ALA A 24 -7.73 -11.27 -25.64
N ASP A 25 -7.98 -9.97 -25.82
CA ASP A 25 -8.62 -9.13 -24.81
C ASP A 25 -10.09 -9.52 -24.59
N VAL A 26 -10.83 -9.86 -25.65
CA VAL A 26 -12.21 -10.34 -25.52
C VAL A 26 -12.25 -11.67 -24.78
N MET A 27 -11.40 -12.63 -25.15
CA MET A 27 -11.34 -13.93 -24.48
C MET A 27 -10.95 -13.78 -23.00
N SER A 28 -9.93 -12.98 -22.71
CA SER A 28 -9.51 -12.71 -21.35
C SER A 28 -10.60 -12.00 -20.54
N GLY A 29 -11.24 -10.98 -21.12
CA GLY A 29 -12.32 -10.24 -20.47
C GLY A 29 -13.51 -11.14 -20.10
N VAL A 30 -13.90 -12.06 -21.00
CA VAL A 30 -14.95 -13.05 -20.72
C VAL A 30 -14.56 -13.95 -19.54
N ILE A 31 -13.35 -14.51 -19.56
CA ILE A 31 -12.88 -15.37 -18.48
C ILE A 31 -12.83 -14.62 -17.15
N VAL A 32 -12.30 -13.40 -17.15
CA VAL A 32 -12.23 -12.57 -15.93
C VAL A 32 -13.61 -12.21 -15.42
N GLY A 33 -14.57 -11.91 -16.30
CA GLY A 33 -15.95 -11.62 -15.92
C GLY A 33 -16.61 -12.79 -15.19
N ILE A 34 -16.46 -13.99 -15.73
CA ILE A 34 -16.98 -15.22 -15.10
C ILE A 34 -16.30 -15.48 -13.73
N VAL A 35 -14.98 -15.30 -13.65
CA VAL A 35 -14.20 -15.48 -12.41
C VAL A 35 -14.57 -14.45 -11.34
N ALA A 36 -14.85 -13.22 -11.76
CA ALA A 36 -15.12 -12.10 -10.85
C ALA A 36 -16.49 -12.18 -10.19
N LEU A 37 -17.47 -12.83 -10.84
CA LEU A 37 -18.86 -12.90 -10.36
C LEU A 37 -19.00 -13.44 -8.93
N PRO A 38 -18.49 -14.64 -8.61
CA PRO A 38 -18.60 -15.17 -7.25
C PRO A 38 -17.99 -14.29 -6.19
N LEU A 39 -16.83 -13.69 -6.51
CA LEU A 39 -16.10 -12.83 -5.59
C LEU A 39 -16.84 -11.50 -5.35
N ALA A 40 -17.44 -10.92 -6.39
CA ALA A 40 -18.21 -9.69 -6.27
C ALA A 40 -19.44 -9.88 -5.36
N ILE A 41 -20.18 -10.98 -5.54
CA ILE A 41 -21.29 -11.37 -4.69
C ILE A 41 -20.83 -11.57 -3.23
N ALA A 42 -19.79 -12.38 -3.04
CA ALA A 42 -19.29 -12.74 -1.72
C ALA A 42 -18.77 -11.53 -0.95
N PHE A 43 -18.05 -10.60 -1.61
CA PHE A 43 -17.55 -9.37 -0.98
C PHE A 43 -18.69 -8.43 -0.58
N ALA A 44 -19.73 -8.29 -1.41
CA ALA A 44 -20.90 -7.48 -1.06
C ALA A 44 -21.60 -8.03 0.20
N ILE A 45 -21.91 -9.31 0.21
CA ILE A 45 -22.57 -9.98 1.35
C ILE A 45 -21.73 -9.85 2.61
N ALA A 46 -20.42 -10.13 2.53
CA ALA A 46 -19.51 -10.01 3.66
C ALA A 46 -19.36 -8.56 4.17
N SER A 47 -19.61 -7.59 3.30
CA SER A 47 -19.64 -6.16 3.65
C SER A 47 -20.98 -5.70 4.22
N GLY A 48 -21.96 -6.61 4.35
CA GLY A 48 -23.29 -6.30 4.91
C GLY A 48 -24.27 -5.68 3.91
N VAL A 49 -24.01 -5.78 2.62
CA VAL A 49 -24.90 -5.28 1.55
C VAL A 49 -25.42 -6.40 0.68
N SER A 50 -26.45 -6.10 -0.10
CA SER A 50 -27.04 -7.05 -1.03
C SER A 50 -26.08 -7.44 -2.17
N PRO A 51 -26.17 -8.68 -2.68
CA PRO A 51 -25.23 -9.24 -3.65
C PRO A 51 -25.12 -8.46 -4.95
N GLU A 52 -26.23 -7.86 -5.44
CA GLU A 52 -26.27 -7.05 -6.65
C GLU A 52 -25.32 -5.83 -6.56
N LYS A 53 -25.16 -5.23 -5.38
CA LYS A 53 -24.29 -4.06 -5.20
C LYS A 53 -22.82 -4.37 -5.51
N GLY A 54 -22.37 -5.60 -5.23
CA GLY A 54 -21.04 -6.05 -5.59
C GLY A 54 -20.83 -6.19 -7.10
N ILE A 55 -21.84 -6.71 -7.82
CA ILE A 55 -21.78 -6.86 -9.28
C ILE A 55 -21.81 -5.48 -9.94
N ILE A 56 -22.72 -4.61 -9.51
CA ILE A 56 -22.82 -3.22 -9.99
C ILE A 56 -21.49 -2.48 -9.80
N THR A 57 -20.86 -2.65 -8.62
CA THR A 57 -19.53 -2.12 -8.37
C THR A 57 -18.50 -2.63 -9.38
N ALA A 58 -18.48 -3.94 -9.64
CA ALA A 58 -17.52 -4.54 -10.57
C ALA A 58 -17.75 -4.07 -12.01
N VAL A 59 -19.01 -3.86 -12.41
CA VAL A 59 -19.38 -3.35 -13.75
C VAL A 59 -18.90 -1.91 -13.90
N ILE A 60 -19.33 -1.01 -13.01
CA ILE A 60 -19.05 0.42 -13.14
C ILE A 60 -17.56 0.71 -12.93
N ALA A 61 -16.97 0.19 -11.85
CA ALA A 61 -15.55 0.38 -11.58
C ALA A 61 -14.69 -0.29 -12.66
N GLY A 62 -15.10 -1.47 -13.15
CA GLY A 62 -14.40 -2.17 -14.22
C GLY A 62 -14.26 -1.33 -15.48
N VAL A 63 -15.34 -0.66 -15.92
CA VAL A 63 -15.31 0.26 -17.07
C VAL A 63 -14.46 1.48 -16.77
N ILE A 64 -14.73 2.18 -15.66
CA ILE A 64 -14.10 3.47 -15.37
C ILE A 64 -12.60 3.32 -15.16
N ILE A 65 -12.16 2.33 -14.37
CA ILE A 65 -10.75 2.09 -14.12
C ILE A 65 -10.03 1.69 -15.40
N SER A 66 -10.65 0.86 -16.25
CA SER A 66 -10.06 0.46 -17.52
C SER A 66 -9.92 1.63 -18.50
N VAL A 67 -10.90 2.54 -18.56
CA VAL A 67 -10.88 3.67 -19.50
C VAL A 67 -10.00 4.82 -19.01
N PHE A 68 -10.04 5.12 -17.72
CA PHE A 68 -9.41 6.30 -17.12
C PHE A 68 -8.16 5.97 -16.29
N GLY A 69 -7.86 4.70 -16.02
CA GLY A 69 -6.68 4.28 -15.27
C GLY A 69 -5.37 4.38 -16.05
N GLY A 70 -4.26 4.24 -15.33
CA GLY A 70 -2.90 4.33 -15.85
C GLY A 70 -2.26 2.99 -16.22
N SER A 71 -2.92 1.86 -15.93
CA SER A 71 -2.45 0.52 -16.26
C SER A 71 -3.18 -0.05 -17.47
N LYS A 72 -2.46 -0.76 -18.34
CA LYS A 72 -3.05 -1.38 -19.54
C LYS A 72 -3.86 -2.64 -19.25
N VAL A 73 -3.56 -3.33 -18.16
CA VAL A 73 -4.10 -4.68 -17.88
C VAL A 73 -4.86 -4.78 -16.58
N GLN A 74 -4.94 -3.71 -15.80
CA GLN A 74 -5.60 -3.71 -14.51
C GLN A 74 -7.10 -3.90 -14.61
N ILE A 75 -7.64 -4.74 -13.74
CA ILE A 75 -9.08 -4.98 -13.62
C ILE A 75 -9.54 -4.43 -12.27
N GLY A 76 -10.47 -3.49 -12.31
CA GLY A 76 -11.06 -2.88 -11.12
C GLY A 76 -12.33 -3.57 -10.64
N GLY A 77 -12.69 -3.33 -9.38
CA GLY A 77 -13.94 -3.80 -8.79
C GLY A 77 -13.85 -3.92 -7.26
N PRO A 78 -14.87 -4.49 -6.59
CA PRO A 78 -14.85 -4.68 -5.15
C PRO A 78 -13.77 -5.67 -4.76
N THR A 79 -13.12 -5.44 -3.60
CA THR A 79 -12.06 -6.31 -3.07
C THR A 79 -12.34 -6.70 -1.62
N GLY A 80 -11.71 -7.81 -1.18
CA GLY A 80 -11.82 -8.27 0.19
C GLY A 80 -11.28 -7.27 1.23
N ALA A 81 -10.34 -6.43 0.84
CA ALA A 81 -9.75 -5.44 1.73
C ALA A 81 -10.74 -4.40 2.26
N PHE A 82 -11.77 -4.08 1.48
CA PHE A 82 -12.79 -3.14 1.90
C PHE A 82 -13.87 -3.73 2.81
N ILE A 83 -13.98 -5.06 2.94
CA ILE A 83 -15.08 -5.70 3.70
C ILE A 83 -15.23 -5.10 5.09
N VAL A 84 -14.13 -5.02 5.84
CA VAL A 84 -14.15 -4.61 7.25
C VAL A 84 -14.57 -3.15 7.39
N ILE A 85 -13.97 -2.26 6.61
CA ILE A 85 -14.26 -0.83 6.68
C ILE A 85 -15.66 -0.50 6.16
N VAL A 86 -16.10 -1.17 5.10
CA VAL A 86 -17.46 -1.00 4.54
C VAL A 86 -18.49 -1.46 5.55
N TYR A 87 -18.28 -2.64 6.16
CA TYR A 87 -19.17 -3.16 7.20
C TYR A 87 -19.26 -2.20 8.39
N GLY A 88 -18.12 -1.67 8.89
CA GLY A 88 -18.11 -0.71 9.98
C GLY A 88 -18.87 0.57 9.65
N ILE A 89 -18.62 1.17 8.49
CA ILE A 89 -19.32 2.39 8.07
C ILE A 89 -20.84 2.17 7.96
N ILE A 90 -21.26 1.00 7.45
CA ILE A 90 -22.70 0.69 7.34
C ILE A 90 -23.34 0.54 8.71
N GLN A 91 -22.66 -0.07 9.67
CA GLN A 91 -23.18 -0.21 11.04
C GLN A 91 -23.33 1.13 11.74
N ASP A 92 -22.36 2.05 11.57
CA ASP A 92 -22.32 3.32 12.29
C ASP A 92 -23.13 4.43 11.60
N TYR A 93 -23.11 4.47 10.24
CA TYR A 93 -23.63 5.59 9.44
C TYR A 93 -24.64 5.17 8.36
N GLY A 94 -24.96 3.89 8.27
CA GLY A 94 -25.85 3.37 7.24
C GLY A 94 -25.26 3.38 5.83
N PHE A 95 -26.10 3.05 4.84
CA PHE A 95 -25.66 2.98 3.45
C PHE A 95 -25.38 4.37 2.85
N ASP A 96 -26.16 5.39 3.22
CA ASP A 96 -25.94 6.79 2.78
C ASP A 96 -24.57 7.31 3.27
N GLY A 97 -24.19 6.97 4.51
CA GLY A 97 -22.86 7.27 5.04
C GLY A 97 -21.75 6.60 4.22
N LEU A 98 -21.95 5.36 3.81
CA LEU A 98 -21.00 4.66 2.93
C LEU A 98 -20.89 5.35 1.56
N MET A 99 -21.99 5.79 0.97
CA MET A 99 -21.98 6.52 -0.30
C MET A 99 -21.15 7.79 -0.19
N VAL A 100 -21.39 8.60 0.86
CA VAL A 100 -20.66 9.85 1.11
C VAL A 100 -19.16 9.56 1.34
N ALA A 101 -18.82 8.59 2.20
CA ALA A 101 -17.43 8.22 2.47
C ALA A 101 -16.70 7.77 1.20
N THR A 102 -17.37 7.01 0.33
CA THR A 102 -16.78 6.51 -0.91
C THR A 102 -16.57 7.65 -1.93
N ILE A 103 -17.52 8.58 -2.05
CA ILE A 103 -17.35 9.77 -2.88
C ILE A 103 -16.19 10.64 -2.39
N MET A 104 -16.11 10.88 -1.08
CA MET A 104 -14.99 11.61 -0.47
C MET A 104 -13.66 10.91 -0.71
N ALA A 105 -13.62 9.59 -0.58
CA ALA A 105 -12.43 8.79 -0.90
C ALA A 105 -12.02 8.92 -2.38
N GLY A 106 -13.00 8.94 -3.29
CA GLY A 106 -12.78 9.21 -4.70
C GLY A 106 -12.14 10.58 -4.95
N LEU A 107 -12.63 11.63 -4.27
CA LEU A 107 -12.04 12.98 -4.33
C LEU A 107 -10.60 12.99 -3.79
N PHE A 108 -10.32 12.31 -2.67
CA PHE A 108 -8.96 12.19 -2.14
C PHE A 108 -8.03 11.48 -3.12
N LEU A 109 -8.47 10.40 -3.77
CA LEU A 109 -7.68 9.69 -4.78
C LEU A 109 -7.36 10.56 -5.99
N ILE A 110 -8.32 11.34 -6.48
CA ILE A 110 -8.13 12.30 -7.57
C ILE A 110 -7.11 13.37 -7.16
N LEU A 111 -7.25 13.91 -5.95
CA LEU A 111 -6.31 14.90 -5.42
C LEU A 111 -4.89 14.32 -5.32
N LEU A 112 -4.73 13.11 -4.78
CA LEU A 112 -3.43 12.42 -4.70
C LEU A 112 -2.82 12.23 -6.10
N GLY A 113 -3.62 11.88 -7.11
CA GLY A 113 -3.18 11.74 -8.49
C GLY A 113 -2.71 13.07 -9.10
N PHE A 114 -3.48 14.16 -8.95
CA PHE A 114 -3.10 15.49 -9.46
C PHE A 114 -1.89 16.08 -8.75
N LEU A 115 -1.75 15.87 -7.45
CA LEU A 115 -0.57 16.27 -6.67
C LEU A 115 0.66 15.39 -6.96
N LYS A 116 0.54 14.40 -7.86
CA LYS A 116 1.60 13.45 -8.24
C LYS A 116 2.14 12.64 -7.05
N LEU A 117 1.29 12.39 -6.07
CA LEU A 117 1.62 11.64 -4.86
C LEU A 117 1.55 10.11 -5.06
N GLY A 118 1.15 9.63 -6.25
CA GLY A 118 1.16 8.20 -6.59
C GLY A 118 2.53 7.54 -6.47
N THR A 119 3.62 8.32 -6.64
CA THR A 119 4.97 7.84 -6.41
C THR A 119 5.32 7.72 -4.92
N ILE A 120 4.71 8.52 -4.05
CA ILE A 120 4.98 8.52 -2.60
C ILE A 120 4.40 7.26 -1.94
N ILE A 121 3.27 6.77 -2.42
CA ILE A 121 2.64 5.54 -1.91
C ILE A 121 3.57 4.33 -2.06
N LYS A 122 4.49 4.34 -3.03
CA LYS A 122 5.53 3.32 -3.20
C LYS A 122 6.54 3.28 -2.03
N TYR A 123 6.62 4.33 -1.23
CA TYR A 123 7.49 4.40 -0.04
C TYR A 123 6.84 3.81 1.23
N ILE A 124 5.60 3.31 1.15
CA ILE A 124 4.99 2.60 2.28
C ILE A 124 5.79 1.32 2.54
N PRO A 125 6.32 1.14 3.75
CA PRO A 125 7.14 -0.03 4.06
C PRO A 125 6.39 -1.35 3.87
N TYR A 126 7.05 -2.30 3.23
CA TYR A 126 6.48 -3.62 2.93
C TYR A 126 5.90 -4.36 4.16
N PRO A 127 6.53 -4.32 5.37
CA PRO A 127 5.96 -4.91 6.56
C PRO A 127 4.57 -4.38 6.95
N ILE A 128 4.27 -3.09 6.68
CA ILE A 128 2.94 -2.52 6.90
C ILE A 128 1.93 -3.22 6.00
N VAL A 129 2.24 -3.33 4.70
CA VAL A 129 1.35 -3.95 3.71
C VAL A 129 1.05 -5.41 4.09
N VAL A 130 2.07 -6.18 4.46
CA VAL A 130 1.90 -7.58 4.85
C VAL A 130 1.16 -7.70 6.18
N GLY A 131 1.45 -6.84 7.15
CA GLY A 131 0.79 -6.83 8.45
C GLY A 131 -0.72 -6.56 8.33
N PHE A 132 -1.11 -5.50 7.61
CA PHE A 132 -2.53 -5.19 7.48
C PHE A 132 -3.26 -6.20 6.59
N THR A 133 -2.67 -6.71 5.50
CA THR A 133 -3.33 -7.73 4.67
C THR A 133 -3.56 -9.03 5.42
N ALA A 134 -2.61 -9.45 6.24
CA ALA A 134 -2.78 -10.61 7.12
C ALA A 134 -3.86 -10.36 8.20
N GLY A 135 -3.91 -9.15 8.78
CA GLY A 135 -4.94 -8.74 9.72
C GLY A 135 -6.34 -8.75 9.10
N ILE A 136 -6.49 -8.15 7.92
CA ILE A 136 -7.75 -8.19 7.15
C ILE A 136 -8.16 -9.63 6.85
N ALA A 137 -7.23 -10.48 6.44
CA ALA A 137 -7.51 -11.87 6.14
C ALA A 137 -8.06 -12.62 7.36
N LEU A 138 -7.49 -12.39 8.54
CA LEU A 138 -7.99 -12.97 9.79
C LEU A 138 -9.38 -12.43 10.15
N THR A 139 -9.63 -11.15 9.94
CA THR A 139 -10.94 -10.53 10.20
C THR A 139 -12.00 -11.07 9.22
N ILE A 140 -11.67 -11.21 7.91
CA ILE A 140 -12.56 -11.86 6.94
C ILE A 140 -12.89 -13.28 7.38
N PHE A 141 -11.88 -14.08 7.71
CA PHE A 141 -12.07 -15.43 8.21
C PHE A 141 -13.05 -15.43 9.41
N THR A 142 -12.84 -14.56 10.38
CA THR A 142 -13.69 -14.43 11.56
C THR A 142 -15.14 -14.13 11.18
N THR A 143 -15.39 -13.24 10.22
CA THR A 143 -16.77 -12.92 9.78
C THR A 143 -17.46 -14.10 9.10
N GLN A 144 -16.72 -15.01 8.50
CA GLN A 144 -17.28 -16.17 7.80
C GLN A 144 -17.61 -17.35 8.72
N VAL A 145 -17.13 -17.38 9.95
CA VAL A 145 -17.35 -18.48 10.90
C VAL A 145 -18.85 -18.73 11.11
N LYS A 146 -19.65 -17.66 11.27
CA LYS A 146 -21.11 -17.77 11.44
C LYS A 146 -21.77 -18.53 10.30
N ASP A 147 -21.53 -18.10 9.06
CA ASP A 147 -22.20 -18.67 7.88
C ASP A 147 -21.60 -20.03 7.49
N LEU A 148 -20.31 -20.26 7.75
CA LEU A 148 -19.64 -21.54 7.50
C LEU A 148 -20.23 -22.67 8.34
N PHE A 149 -20.49 -22.39 9.62
CA PHE A 149 -21.06 -23.37 10.57
C PHE A 149 -22.58 -23.24 10.72
N GLY A 150 -23.21 -22.29 10.02
CA GLY A 150 -24.65 -22.04 10.11
C GLY A 150 -25.11 -21.68 11.52
N LEU A 151 -24.33 -20.86 12.24
CA LEU A 151 -24.63 -20.47 13.62
C LEU A 151 -25.78 -19.46 13.66
N THR A 152 -26.72 -19.68 14.58
CA THR A 152 -27.80 -18.73 14.88
C THR A 152 -27.33 -17.73 15.93
N VAL A 153 -26.77 -16.59 15.46
CA VAL A 153 -26.33 -15.49 16.31
C VAL A 153 -27.28 -14.32 16.13
N THR A 154 -28.02 -13.96 17.17
CA THR A 154 -29.04 -12.88 17.11
C THR A 154 -28.45 -11.48 16.97
N ASN A 155 -27.35 -11.19 17.64
CA ASN A 155 -26.60 -9.95 17.52
C ASN A 155 -25.12 -10.27 17.30
N THR A 156 -24.59 -9.90 16.15
CA THR A 156 -23.17 -10.07 15.85
C THR A 156 -22.43 -8.77 16.19
N PRO A 157 -21.59 -8.74 17.25
CA PRO A 157 -20.80 -7.56 17.59
C PRO A 157 -19.90 -7.12 16.44
N SER A 158 -19.56 -5.83 16.37
CA SER A 158 -18.65 -5.31 15.33
C SER A 158 -17.20 -5.68 15.61
N ASP A 159 -16.81 -5.72 16.88
CA ASP A 159 -15.45 -5.98 17.33
C ASP A 159 -15.04 -7.47 17.21
N PHE A 160 -13.73 -7.69 17.04
CA PHE A 160 -13.15 -9.03 16.84
C PHE A 160 -13.39 -9.98 18.02
N LEU A 161 -13.12 -9.50 19.25
CA LEU A 161 -13.25 -10.34 20.46
C LEU A 161 -14.72 -10.65 20.76
N GLY A 162 -15.61 -9.67 20.62
CA GLY A 162 -17.05 -9.85 20.81
C GLY A 162 -17.63 -10.88 19.84
N LYS A 163 -17.17 -10.88 18.56
CA LYS A 163 -17.57 -11.93 17.60
C LYS A 163 -17.20 -13.33 18.08
N TRP A 164 -15.96 -13.54 18.54
CA TRP A 164 -15.53 -14.85 19.02
C TRP A 164 -16.27 -15.28 20.29
N MET A 165 -16.60 -14.36 21.20
CA MET A 165 -17.45 -14.64 22.36
C MET A 165 -18.87 -15.04 21.94
N ALA A 166 -19.48 -14.29 21.01
CA ALA A 166 -20.82 -14.62 20.49
C ALA A 166 -20.86 -15.99 19.79
N TYR A 167 -19.84 -16.32 19.01
CA TYR A 167 -19.71 -17.63 18.36
C TYR A 167 -19.53 -18.74 19.40
N GLY A 168 -18.71 -18.52 20.44
CA GLY A 168 -18.54 -19.47 21.55
C GLY A 168 -19.84 -19.79 22.26
N GLN A 169 -20.67 -18.77 22.50
CA GLN A 169 -22.01 -18.94 23.11
C GLN A 169 -23.02 -19.68 22.21
N SER A 170 -22.82 -19.55 20.87
CA SER A 170 -23.73 -20.13 19.87
C SER A 170 -23.27 -21.49 19.33
N LEU A 171 -22.23 -22.11 19.87
CA LEU A 171 -21.68 -23.38 19.37
C LEU A 171 -22.71 -24.53 19.34
N CYS A 172 -23.67 -24.51 20.25
CA CYS A 172 -24.74 -25.53 20.28
C CYS A 172 -25.71 -25.41 19.10
N SER A 173 -25.69 -24.30 18.35
CA SER A 173 -26.56 -24.06 17.19
C SER A 173 -25.92 -24.48 15.85
N ILE A 174 -24.81 -25.23 15.86
CA ILE A 174 -24.13 -25.67 14.63
C ILE A 174 -25.07 -26.44 13.73
N ASN A 175 -25.16 -25.98 12.48
CA ASN A 175 -25.89 -26.71 11.43
C ASN A 175 -24.92 -27.58 10.64
N TRP A 176 -25.04 -28.90 10.82
CA TRP A 176 -24.14 -29.87 10.19
C TRP A 176 -24.24 -29.90 8.67
N TRP A 177 -25.40 -29.62 8.07
CA TRP A 177 -25.56 -29.53 6.63
C TRP A 177 -24.87 -28.31 6.06
N SER A 178 -25.04 -27.15 6.69
CA SER A 178 -24.31 -25.92 6.31
C SER A 178 -22.80 -26.12 6.45
N THR A 179 -22.36 -26.74 7.55
CA THR A 179 -20.93 -27.05 7.77
C THR A 179 -20.37 -27.96 6.68
N ALA A 180 -21.10 -29.03 6.31
CA ALA A 180 -20.69 -29.95 5.24
C ALA A 180 -20.56 -29.20 3.89
N VAL A 181 -21.56 -28.40 3.53
CA VAL A 181 -21.54 -27.56 2.31
C VAL A 181 -20.35 -26.63 2.31
N GLY A 182 -20.09 -25.93 3.42
CA GLY A 182 -18.98 -25.01 3.56
C GLY A 182 -17.60 -25.69 3.43
N LEU A 183 -17.39 -26.79 4.12
CA LEU A 183 -16.12 -27.55 4.05
C LEU A 183 -15.90 -28.18 2.68
N LEU A 184 -16.95 -28.72 2.04
CA LEU A 184 -16.87 -29.22 0.67
C LEU A 184 -16.55 -28.09 -0.32
N SER A 185 -17.11 -26.89 -0.12
CA SER A 185 -16.78 -25.72 -0.93
C SER A 185 -15.30 -25.33 -0.83
N ILE A 186 -14.72 -25.36 0.38
CA ILE A 186 -13.29 -25.15 0.60
C ILE A 186 -12.48 -26.23 -0.13
N PHE A 187 -12.87 -27.49 0.02
CA PHE A 187 -12.18 -28.62 -0.62
C PHE A 187 -12.20 -28.50 -2.15
N ILE A 188 -13.36 -28.21 -2.75
CA ILE A 188 -13.49 -28.04 -4.20
C ILE A 188 -12.65 -26.84 -4.65
N SER A 189 -12.81 -25.68 -3.98
CA SER A 189 -12.08 -24.43 -4.36
C SER A 189 -10.57 -24.61 -4.34
N THR A 190 -10.02 -25.38 -3.41
CA THR A 190 -8.58 -25.60 -3.28
C THR A 190 -8.05 -26.65 -4.26
N ASN A 191 -8.80 -27.72 -4.52
CA ASN A 191 -8.35 -28.84 -5.34
C ASN A 191 -8.65 -28.71 -6.83
N THR A 192 -9.57 -27.85 -7.26
CA THR A 192 -9.92 -27.65 -8.68
C THR A 192 -8.70 -27.29 -9.54
N LYS A 193 -7.74 -26.54 -8.99
CA LYS A 193 -6.48 -26.20 -9.68
C LYS A 193 -5.65 -27.43 -10.11
N ARG A 194 -5.84 -28.59 -9.45
CA ARG A 194 -5.18 -29.86 -9.82
C ARG A 194 -5.75 -30.46 -11.10
N PHE A 195 -7.06 -30.26 -11.35
CA PHE A 195 -7.78 -30.83 -12.49
C PHE A 195 -7.85 -29.88 -13.66
N SER A 196 -7.99 -28.57 -13.42
CA SER A 196 -8.07 -27.55 -14.45
C SER A 196 -7.42 -26.25 -13.98
N LYS A 197 -6.44 -25.77 -14.76
CA LYS A 197 -5.82 -24.46 -14.54
C LYS A 197 -6.66 -23.30 -15.10
N LYS A 198 -7.62 -23.62 -16.00
CA LYS A 198 -8.43 -22.63 -16.70
C LYS A 198 -9.71 -22.24 -15.94
N VAL A 199 -10.25 -23.13 -15.11
CA VAL A 199 -11.52 -22.89 -14.41
C VAL A 199 -11.23 -22.52 -12.94
N PRO A 200 -11.77 -21.38 -12.45
CA PRO A 200 -11.58 -20.96 -11.07
C PRO A 200 -12.32 -21.90 -10.11
N GLY A 201 -11.61 -22.34 -9.06
CA GLY A 201 -12.16 -23.26 -8.07
C GLY A 201 -13.38 -22.73 -7.33
N SER A 202 -13.45 -21.42 -7.09
CA SER A 202 -14.60 -20.76 -6.47
C SER A 202 -15.87 -20.89 -7.31
N LEU A 203 -15.76 -20.76 -8.63
CA LEU A 203 -16.91 -20.93 -9.53
C LEU A 203 -17.40 -22.37 -9.51
N VAL A 204 -16.48 -23.34 -9.62
CA VAL A 204 -16.83 -24.77 -9.56
C VAL A 204 -17.50 -25.10 -8.23
N ALA A 205 -16.96 -24.61 -7.12
CA ALA A 205 -17.55 -24.83 -5.79
C ALA A 205 -18.99 -24.29 -5.72
N ILE A 206 -19.22 -23.06 -6.20
CA ILE A 206 -20.57 -22.46 -6.18
C ILE A 206 -21.54 -23.27 -7.04
N VAL A 207 -21.20 -23.60 -8.27
CA VAL A 207 -22.09 -24.36 -9.15
C VAL A 207 -22.41 -25.73 -8.58
N VAL A 208 -21.39 -26.49 -8.16
CA VAL A 208 -21.57 -27.86 -7.62
C VAL A 208 -22.36 -27.84 -6.32
N MET A 209 -22.02 -26.93 -5.39
CA MET A 209 -22.69 -26.88 -4.10
C MET A 209 -24.09 -26.28 -4.16
N THR A 210 -24.36 -25.38 -5.11
CA THR A 210 -25.73 -24.89 -5.38
C THR A 210 -26.63 -26.03 -5.89
N LEU A 211 -26.14 -26.79 -6.87
CA LEU A 211 -26.87 -27.96 -7.37
C LEU A 211 -27.08 -29.02 -6.30
N ALA A 212 -26.04 -29.28 -5.48
CA ALA A 212 -26.13 -30.23 -4.38
C ALA A 212 -27.14 -29.79 -3.31
N ALA A 213 -27.10 -28.52 -2.89
CA ALA A 213 -28.04 -27.98 -1.90
C ALA A 213 -29.47 -27.98 -2.43
N TRP A 214 -29.69 -27.60 -3.68
CA TRP A 214 -30.98 -27.67 -4.34
C TRP A 214 -31.51 -29.11 -4.39
N ALA A 215 -30.67 -30.08 -4.74
CA ALA A 215 -31.07 -31.49 -4.77
C ALA A 215 -31.39 -32.02 -3.36
N LEU A 216 -30.61 -31.66 -2.34
CA LEU A 216 -30.88 -32.02 -0.95
C LEU A 216 -32.21 -31.43 -0.47
N GLN A 217 -32.51 -30.21 -0.82
CA GLN A 217 -33.77 -29.56 -0.47
C GLN A 217 -34.96 -30.23 -1.18
N GLN A 218 -34.84 -30.54 -2.49
CA GLN A 218 -35.95 -31.07 -3.29
C GLN A 218 -36.22 -32.56 -3.02
N TYR A 219 -35.16 -33.36 -2.84
CA TYR A 219 -35.31 -34.82 -2.75
C TYR A 219 -35.18 -35.36 -1.34
N CYS A 220 -34.46 -34.68 -0.45
CA CYS A 220 -34.21 -35.13 0.92
C CYS A 220 -34.92 -34.27 1.98
N GLY A 221 -35.64 -33.21 1.58
CA GLY A 221 -36.36 -32.33 2.50
C GLY A 221 -35.50 -31.55 3.47
N VAL A 222 -34.23 -31.32 3.13
CA VAL A 222 -33.28 -30.58 3.97
C VAL A 222 -33.46 -29.09 3.77
N ASN A 223 -34.34 -28.48 4.57
CA ASN A 223 -34.64 -27.03 4.51
C ASN A 223 -33.76 -26.19 5.46
N SER A 224 -32.75 -26.78 6.09
CA SER A 224 -31.92 -26.10 7.07
C SER A 224 -30.69 -25.37 6.48
N ILE A 225 -30.46 -25.48 5.16
CA ILE A 225 -29.35 -24.79 4.46
C ILE A 225 -29.85 -23.42 4.01
N GLU A 226 -29.37 -22.36 4.65
CA GLU A 226 -29.71 -20.99 4.29
C GLU A 226 -29.09 -20.61 2.93
N THR A 227 -29.89 -20.04 2.04
CA THR A 227 -29.48 -19.57 0.72
C THR A 227 -29.44 -18.04 0.67
N ILE A 228 -28.90 -17.45 -0.41
CA ILE A 228 -28.92 -16.01 -0.61
C ILE A 228 -30.38 -15.50 -0.67
N GLY A 229 -31.28 -16.26 -1.31
CA GLY A 229 -32.69 -15.90 -1.46
C GLY A 229 -33.47 -15.89 -0.13
N ASP A 230 -33.02 -16.63 0.88
CA ASP A 230 -33.62 -16.61 2.24
C ASP A 230 -33.25 -15.34 3.00
N ARG A 231 -32.07 -14.71 2.69
CA ARG A 231 -31.57 -13.54 3.40
C ARG A 231 -31.77 -12.23 2.64
N PHE A 232 -31.76 -12.25 1.31
CA PHE A 232 -31.83 -11.07 0.46
C PHE A 232 -32.89 -11.22 -0.62
N THR A 233 -33.66 -10.13 -0.86
CA THR A 233 -34.52 -10.03 -2.04
C THR A 233 -33.66 -9.66 -3.24
N ILE A 234 -33.49 -10.58 -4.19
CA ILE A 234 -32.64 -10.37 -5.36
C ILE A 234 -33.42 -9.66 -6.46
N SER A 235 -32.84 -8.58 -6.98
CA SER A 235 -33.37 -7.84 -8.12
C SER A 235 -32.35 -7.84 -9.26
N ASN A 236 -32.83 -8.05 -10.48
CA ASN A 236 -32.04 -7.86 -11.70
C ASN A 236 -32.33 -6.52 -12.41
N LYS A 237 -33.04 -5.60 -11.71
CA LYS A 237 -33.29 -4.26 -12.24
C LYS A 237 -31.99 -3.46 -12.22
N LEU A 238 -31.76 -2.70 -13.28
CA LEU A 238 -30.66 -1.76 -13.33
C LEU A 238 -30.80 -0.76 -12.17
N PRO A 239 -29.70 -0.43 -11.49
CA PRO A 239 -29.76 0.52 -10.39
C PRO A 239 -30.17 1.90 -10.88
N GLU A 240 -31.07 2.53 -10.17
CA GLU A 240 -31.41 3.92 -10.37
C GLU A 240 -30.33 4.83 -9.81
N LEU A 241 -30.11 5.98 -10.45
CA LEU A 241 -29.18 6.99 -9.95
C LEU A 241 -29.72 7.53 -8.62
N SER A 242 -29.03 7.33 -7.55
CA SER A 242 -29.36 7.86 -6.22
C SER A 242 -28.28 8.82 -5.73
N LEU A 243 -28.71 9.97 -5.23
CA LEU A 243 -27.82 10.92 -4.59
C LEU A 243 -27.90 10.72 -3.07
N PRO A 244 -26.76 10.66 -2.37
CA PRO A 244 -26.78 10.53 -0.92
C PRO A 244 -27.36 11.79 -0.27
N THR A 245 -28.05 11.61 0.85
CA THR A 245 -28.47 12.72 1.70
C THR A 245 -27.25 13.31 2.41
N ILE A 246 -26.84 14.52 2.00
CA ILE A 246 -25.64 15.17 2.53
C ILE A 246 -26.00 15.88 3.85
N ASN A 247 -25.47 15.36 4.96
CA ASN A 247 -25.48 16.04 6.26
C ASN A 247 -24.04 16.43 6.64
N PHE A 248 -23.80 17.72 6.88
CA PHE A 248 -22.46 18.24 7.14
C PHE A 248 -21.83 17.71 8.44
N GLU A 249 -22.65 17.39 9.45
CA GLU A 249 -22.16 16.79 10.69
C GLU A 249 -21.68 15.34 10.48
N ILE A 250 -22.45 14.58 9.71
CA ILE A 250 -22.08 13.20 9.34
C ILE A 250 -20.80 13.21 8.50
N MET A 251 -20.66 14.16 7.56
CA MET A 251 -19.45 14.31 6.75
C MET A 251 -18.17 14.45 7.58
N LYS A 252 -18.21 15.22 8.69
CA LYS A 252 -17.04 15.36 9.57
C LYS A 252 -16.59 14.02 10.16
N GLY A 253 -17.54 13.20 10.60
CA GLY A 253 -17.24 11.85 11.11
C GLY A 253 -16.71 10.90 10.04
N LEU A 254 -17.07 11.12 8.76
CA LEU A 254 -16.68 10.27 7.64
C LEU A 254 -15.32 10.63 7.02
N VAL A 255 -14.67 11.73 7.40
CA VAL A 255 -13.36 12.13 6.84
C VAL A 255 -12.29 11.04 7.06
N ALA A 256 -12.18 10.51 8.28
CA ALA A 256 -11.20 9.48 8.60
C ALA A 256 -11.50 8.15 7.89
N PRO A 257 -12.72 7.60 7.89
CA PRO A 257 -13.09 6.45 7.08
C PRO A 257 -12.84 6.66 5.57
N ALA A 258 -13.20 7.83 5.02
CA ALA A 258 -12.98 8.15 3.61
C ALA A 258 -11.50 8.20 3.25
N LEU A 259 -10.66 8.79 4.11
CA LEU A 259 -9.20 8.79 3.93
C LEU A 259 -8.65 7.36 3.96
N THR A 260 -9.17 6.51 4.83
CA THR A 260 -8.76 5.09 4.90
C THR A 260 -9.14 4.33 3.63
N ILE A 261 -10.36 4.52 3.11
CA ILE A 261 -10.76 3.93 1.82
C ILE A 261 -9.83 4.42 0.72
N ALA A 262 -9.51 5.72 0.67
CA ALA A 262 -8.62 6.29 -0.34
C ALA A 262 -7.20 5.71 -0.25
N LEU A 263 -6.60 5.66 0.95
CA LEU A 263 -5.26 5.13 1.14
C LEU A 263 -5.19 3.63 0.82
N LEU A 264 -6.17 2.87 1.31
CA LEU A 264 -6.24 1.43 1.03
C LEU A 264 -6.44 1.16 -0.46
N GLY A 265 -7.37 1.88 -1.10
CA GLY A 265 -7.59 1.79 -2.54
C GLY A 265 -6.36 2.17 -3.35
N ALA A 266 -5.64 3.22 -2.96
CA ALA A 266 -4.39 3.62 -3.58
C ALA A 266 -3.30 2.55 -3.44
N ILE A 267 -3.10 2.01 -2.23
CA ILE A 267 -2.10 0.97 -1.96
C ILE A 267 -2.40 -0.29 -2.78
N GLU A 268 -3.62 -0.81 -2.70
CA GLU A 268 -4.00 -2.02 -3.43
C GLU A 268 -3.91 -1.85 -4.95
N SER A 269 -4.42 -0.73 -5.47
CA SER A 269 -4.38 -0.44 -6.90
C SER A 269 -2.96 -0.34 -7.42
N LEU A 270 -2.09 0.45 -6.77
CA LEU A 270 -0.71 0.61 -7.20
C LEU A 270 0.12 -0.65 -6.97
N LEU A 271 -0.16 -1.42 -5.93
CA LEU A 271 0.46 -2.73 -5.73
C LEU A 271 0.04 -3.70 -6.84
N SER A 272 -1.24 -3.75 -7.19
CA SER A 272 -1.76 -4.57 -8.29
C SER A 272 -1.11 -4.18 -9.63
N ALA A 273 -1.02 -2.88 -9.91
CA ALA A 273 -0.36 -2.38 -11.12
C ALA A 273 1.14 -2.68 -11.15
N THR A 274 1.83 -2.57 -10.00
CA THR A 274 3.26 -2.90 -9.90
C THR A 274 3.54 -4.39 -10.10
N VAL A 275 2.68 -5.26 -9.56
CA VAL A 275 2.76 -6.72 -9.80
C VAL A 275 2.54 -7.02 -11.28
N ALA A 276 1.56 -6.36 -11.91
CA ALA A 276 1.30 -6.47 -13.34
C ALA A 276 2.51 -6.03 -14.18
N ASP A 277 3.14 -4.90 -13.84
CA ASP A 277 4.37 -4.41 -14.49
C ASP A 277 5.49 -5.46 -14.43
N GLY A 278 5.67 -6.11 -13.28
CA GLY A 278 6.69 -7.15 -13.09
C GLY A 278 6.49 -8.38 -13.98
N VAL A 279 5.24 -8.69 -14.35
CA VAL A 279 4.90 -9.84 -15.20
C VAL A 279 4.89 -9.47 -16.68
N THR A 280 4.39 -8.28 -17.03
CA THR A 280 4.25 -7.84 -18.42
C THR A 280 5.51 -7.17 -18.97
N GLY A 281 6.40 -6.69 -18.10
CA GLY A 281 7.56 -5.89 -18.48
C GLY A 281 7.23 -4.44 -18.87
N GLU A 282 5.97 -4.03 -18.71
CA GLU A 282 5.51 -2.67 -18.98
C GLU A 282 5.53 -1.80 -17.70
N ARG A 283 5.29 -0.51 -17.84
CA ARG A 283 5.17 0.42 -16.70
C ARG A 283 3.85 1.14 -16.73
N HIS A 284 3.14 1.12 -15.62
CA HIS A 284 1.92 1.90 -15.43
C HIS A 284 2.23 3.35 -15.03
N ASP A 285 1.30 4.26 -15.30
CA ASP A 285 1.30 5.61 -14.74
C ASP A 285 0.52 5.63 -13.43
N SER A 286 1.24 5.72 -12.30
CA SER A 286 0.66 5.67 -10.94
C SER A 286 -0.32 6.82 -10.68
N ASN A 287 -0.08 8.01 -11.23
CA ASN A 287 -0.94 9.17 -10.98
C ASN A 287 -2.24 9.07 -11.78
N SER A 288 -2.16 8.67 -13.04
CA SER A 288 -3.34 8.39 -13.87
C SER A 288 -4.16 7.23 -13.31
N GLU A 289 -3.50 6.23 -12.72
CA GLU A 289 -4.18 5.12 -12.05
C GLU A 289 -5.02 5.61 -10.86
N LEU A 290 -4.44 6.45 -9.98
CA LEU A 290 -5.17 7.03 -8.85
C LEU A 290 -6.36 7.90 -9.29
N ILE A 291 -6.22 8.66 -10.38
CA ILE A 291 -7.33 9.45 -10.93
C ILE A 291 -8.45 8.53 -11.44
N GLY A 292 -8.12 7.46 -12.17
CA GLY A 292 -9.10 6.48 -12.63
C GLY A 292 -9.84 5.79 -11.48
N GLN A 293 -9.10 5.40 -10.43
CA GLN A 293 -9.66 4.83 -9.20
C GLN A 293 -10.57 5.83 -8.48
N GLY A 294 -10.15 7.10 -8.42
CA GLY A 294 -10.94 8.16 -7.80
C GLY A 294 -12.24 8.42 -8.54
N LEU A 295 -12.21 8.50 -9.87
CA LEU A 295 -13.41 8.63 -10.70
C LEU A 295 -14.36 7.45 -10.52
N ALA A 296 -13.85 6.23 -10.42
CA ALA A 296 -14.64 5.05 -10.15
C ALA A 296 -15.36 5.16 -8.79
N ASN A 297 -14.63 5.52 -7.72
CA ASN A 297 -15.19 5.64 -6.38
C ASN A 297 -16.14 6.84 -6.21
N MET A 298 -16.08 7.84 -7.09
CA MET A 298 -17.11 8.89 -7.13
C MET A 298 -18.40 8.43 -7.81
N LEU A 299 -18.31 7.61 -8.86
CA LEU A 299 -19.47 7.23 -9.66
C LEU A 299 -20.16 5.97 -9.15
N VAL A 300 -19.41 4.99 -8.67
CA VAL A 300 -19.95 3.70 -8.18
C VAL A 300 -21.04 3.87 -7.11
N PRO A 301 -20.89 4.70 -6.07
CA PRO A 301 -21.90 4.88 -5.04
C PRO A 301 -23.22 5.44 -5.57
N LEU A 302 -23.17 6.30 -6.59
CA LEU A 302 -24.37 6.90 -7.21
C LEU A 302 -25.33 5.86 -7.80
N PHE A 303 -24.81 4.68 -8.12
CA PHE A 303 -25.57 3.52 -8.58
C PHE A 303 -25.73 2.45 -7.51
N GLY A 304 -25.55 2.80 -6.24
CA GLY A 304 -25.72 1.91 -5.12
C GLY A 304 -24.59 0.88 -4.93
N GLY A 305 -23.42 1.09 -5.56
CA GLY A 305 -22.26 0.23 -5.38
C GLY A 305 -21.45 0.55 -4.11
N ILE A 306 -20.45 -0.29 -3.85
CA ILE A 306 -19.51 -0.19 -2.71
C ILE A 306 -18.12 0.26 -3.21
N PRO A 307 -17.19 0.67 -2.33
CA PRO A 307 -15.84 1.08 -2.75
C PRO A 307 -15.14 0.03 -3.62
N ALA A 308 -14.39 0.53 -4.60
CA ALA A 308 -13.70 -0.29 -5.58
C ALA A 308 -12.22 0.09 -5.70
N THR A 309 -11.39 -0.88 -6.09
CA THR A 309 -9.98 -0.68 -6.42
C THR A 309 -9.50 -1.68 -7.46
N GLY A 310 -8.26 -1.53 -7.93
CA GLY A 310 -7.60 -2.53 -8.77
C GLY A 310 -7.37 -3.83 -8.00
N ALA A 311 -7.78 -4.95 -8.58
CA ALA A 311 -7.74 -6.25 -7.92
C ALA A 311 -6.60 -7.12 -8.46
N ILE A 312 -5.60 -7.44 -7.64
CA ILE A 312 -4.43 -8.26 -8.03
C ILE A 312 -4.85 -9.57 -8.68
N ALA A 313 -5.77 -10.33 -8.04
CA ALA A 313 -6.18 -11.64 -8.52
C ALA A 313 -6.86 -11.58 -9.90
N ARG A 314 -7.72 -10.58 -10.14
CA ARG A 314 -8.39 -10.38 -11.42
C ARG A 314 -7.41 -9.88 -12.49
N THR A 315 -6.51 -8.97 -12.14
CA THR A 315 -5.46 -8.46 -13.02
C THR A 315 -4.52 -9.57 -13.46
N MET A 316 -4.09 -10.44 -12.53
CA MET A 316 -3.28 -11.61 -12.87
C MET A 316 -4.05 -12.63 -13.71
N THR A 317 -5.36 -12.80 -13.47
CA THR A 317 -6.20 -13.66 -14.32
C THR A 317 -6.27 -13.08 -15.73
N ASN A 318 -6.41 -11.76 -15.89
CA ASN A 318 -6.38 -11.08 -17.16
C ASN A 318 -5.08 -11.35 -17.93
N ILE A 319 -3.93 -11.10 -17.30
CA ILE A 319 -2.60 -11.31 -17.90
C ILE A 319 -2.39 -12.77 -18.28
N ASN A 320 -2.71 -13.71 -17.38
CA ASN A 320 -2.52 -15.15 -17.60
C ASN A 320 -3.40 -15.72 -18.76
N ASN A 321 -4.48 -15.04 -19.09
CA ASN A 321 -5.35 -15.39 -20.22
C ASN A 321 -5.11 -14.54 -21.47
N GLY A 322 -4.01 -13.79 -21.50
CA GLY A 322 -3.53 -13.07 -22.67
C GLY A 322 -4.08 -11.66 -22.85
N GLY A 323 -4.71 -11.07 -21.84
CA GLY A 323 -5.17 -9.67 -21.89
C GLY A 323 -3.96 -8.72 -21.99
N LYS A 324 -4.03 -7.80 -22.95
CA LYS A 324 -2.94 -6.88 -23.30
C LYS A 324 -3.33 -5.41 -23.22
N SER A 325 -4.63 -5.12 -23.21
CA SER A 325 -5.11 -3.74 -23.21
C SER A 325 -6.28 -3.55 -22.22
N PRO A 326 -6.60 -2.31 -21.89
CA PRO A 326 -7.75 -1.99 -21.03
C PRO A 326 -9.10 -2.45 -21.59
N LEU A 327 -9.15 -2.81 -22.87
CA LEU A 327 -10.37 -3.34 -23.50
C LEU A 327 -10.83 -4.65 -22.83
N ALA A 328 -9.90 -5.48 -22.36
CA ALA A 328 -10.22 -6.68 -21.58
C ALA A 328 -11.06 -6.35 -20.33
N GLY A 329 -10.75 -5.25 -19.63
CA GLY A 329 -11.54 -4.79 -18.49
C GLY A 329 -12.91 -4.24 -18.85
N VAL A 330 -13.05 -3.60 -20.01
CA VAL A 330 -14.36 -3.19 -20.53
C VAL A 330 -15.20 -4.41 -20.88
N VAL A 331 -14.63 -5.41 -21.55
CA VAL A 331 -15.31 -6.67 -21.87
C VAL A 331 -15.72 -7.42 -20.59
N HIS A 332 -14.83 -7.48 -19.60
CA HIS A 332 -15.14 -8.04 -18.27
C HIS A 332 -16.39 -7.39 -17.66
N ALA A 333 -16.49 -6.08 -17.70
CA ALA A 333 -17.63 -5.35 -17.16
C ALA A 333 -18.92 -5.63 -17.95
N ILE A 334 -18.85 -5.69 -19.29
CA ILE A 334 -20.00 -6.05 -20.14
C ILE A 334 -20.47 -7.46 -19.83
N VAL A 335 -19.57 -8.42 -19.68
CA VAL A 335 -19.90 -9.81 -19.33
C VAL A 335 -20.61 -9.88 -17.98
N LEU A 336 -20.10 -9.16 -16.96
CA LEU A 336 -20.75 -9.09 -15.65
C LEU A 336 -22.13 -8.45 -15.73
N LEU A 337 -22.31 -7.41 -16.55
CA LEU A 337 -23.61 -6.78 -16.78
C LEU A 337 -24.60 -7.76 -17.42
N LEU A 338 -24.16 -8.52 -18.42
CA LEU A 338 -25.00 -9.55 -19.04
C LEU A 338 -25.39 -10.65 -18.03
N ILE A 339 -24.43 -11.11 -17.24
CA ILE A 339 -24.71 -12.08 -16.18
C ILE A 339 -25.70 -11.50 -15.16
N PHE A 340 -25.53 -10.24 -14.76
CA PHE A 340 -26.46 -9.56 -13.87
C PHE A 340 -27.88 -9.52 -14.42
N LEU A 341 -28.07 -9.15 -15.68
CA LEU A 341 -29.39 -9.03 -16.27
C LEU A 341 -30.11 -10.36 -16.48
N PHE A 342 -29.36 -11.42 -16.85
CA PHE A 342 -29.96 -12.70 -17.26
C PHE A 342 -29.85 -13.80 -16.21
N MET A 343 -28.78 -13.82 -15.40
CA MET A 343 -28.49 -14.95 -14.50
C MET A 343 -28.64 -14.60 -13.01
N MET A 344 -28.86 -13.31 -12.66
CA MET A 344 -28.97 -12.91 -11.25
C MET A 344 -30.07 -13.67 -10.49
N PRO A 345 -31.24 -14.01 -11.06
CA PRO A 345 -32.25 -14.81 -10.37
C PRO A 345 -31.76 -16.20 -9.92
N LEU A 346 -30.73 -16.76 -10.59
CA LEU A 346 -30.14 -18.03 -10.19
C LEU A 346 -29.28 -17.91 -8.91
N ALA A 347 -28.80 -16.72 -8.63
CA ALA A 347 -27.97 -16.48 -7.44
C ALA A 347 -28.73 -16.70 -6.12
N GLN A 348 -30.06 -16.62 -6.12
CA GLN A 348 -30.90 -16.88 -4.93
C GLN A 348 -30.70 -18.29 -4.36
N TYR A 349 -30.35 -19.27 -5.19
CA TYR A 349 -30.16 -20.66 -4.77
C TYR A 349 -28.79 -20.98 -4.20
N ILE A 350 -27.84 -20.01 -4.22
CA ILE A 350 -26.50 -20.22 -3.71
C ILE A 350 -26.52 -20.30 -2.18
N PRO A 351 -25.99 -21.39 -1.56
CA PRO A 351 -25.91 -21.51 -0.11
C PRO A 351 -24.97 -20.48 0.50
N MET A 352 -25.37 -19.85 1.61
CA MET A 352 -24.54 -18.90 2.36
C MET A 352 -23.25 -19.55 2.85
N SER A 353 -23.31 -20.78 3.32
CA SER A 353 -22.15 -21.58 3.76
C SER A 353 -21.16 -21.88 2.63
N CYS A 354 -21.64 -22.02 1.39
CA CYS A 354 -20.77 -22.16 0.23
C CYS A 354 -19.96 -20.86 -0.02
N LEU A 355 -20.61 -19.72 0.02
CA LEU A 355 -19.92 -18.42 -0.11
C LEU A 355 -18.93 -18.20 1.03
N ALA A 356 -19.30 -18.56 2.26
CA ALA A 356 -18.41 -18.52 3.40
C ALA A 356 -17.16 -19.39 3.17
N GLY A 357 -17.34 -20.61 2.66
CA GLY A 357 -16.22 -21.48 2.29
C GLY A 357 -15.29 -20.87 1.23
N VAL A 358 -15.87 -20.25 0.18
CA VAL A 358 -15.10 -19.53 -0.84
C VAL A 358 -14.32 -18.35 -0.22
N LEU A 359 -14.95 -17.56 0.66
CA LEU A 359 -14.29 -16.43 1.32
C LEU A 359 -13.21 -16.86 2.31
N VAL A 360 -13.35 -18.02 2.96
CA VAL A 360 -12.27 -18.61 3.78
C VAL A 360 -11.04 -18.92 2.92
N VAL A 361 -11.22 -19.47 1.72
CA VAL A 361 -10.11 -19.72 0.79
C VAL A 361 -9.49 -18.40 0.31
N VAL A 362 -10.30 -17.37 0.05
CA VAL A 362 -9.82 -16.04 -0.30
C VAL A 362 -9.01 -15.42 0.85
N ALA A 363 -9.51 -15.48 2.08
CA ALA A 363 -8.81 -15.01 3.28
C ALA A 363 -7.47 -15.74 3.47
N TYR A 364 -7.44 -17.06 3.33
CA TYR A 364 -6.20 -17.84 3.38
C TYR A 364 -5.17 -17.38 2.33
N ASN A 365 -5.60 -17.19 1.08
CA ASN A 365 -4.71 -16.72 0.00
C ASN A 365 -4.24 -15.29 0.24
N MET A 366 -5.10 -14.42 0.78
CA MET A 366 -4.82 -13.02 1.06
C MET A 366 -3.90 -12.84 2.28
N SER A 367 -3.94 -13.78 3.24
CA SER A 367 -3.13 -13.70 4.46
C SER A 367 -1.62 -13.66 4.19
N GLY A 368 -1.17 -14.22 3.07
CA GLY A 368 0.25 -14.28 2.71
C GLY A 368 1.11 -14.90 3.82
N TRP A 369 0.59 -15.89 4.56
CA TRP A 369 1.20 -16.42 5.78
C TRP A 369 2.67 -16.82 5.63
N ARG A 370 3.07 -17.27 4.42
CA ARG A 370 4.49 -17.60 4.13
C ARG A 370 5.36 -16.35 4.14
N THR A 371 4.87 -15.27 3.56
CA THR A 371 5.55 -13.96 3.55
C THR A 371 5.58 -13.38 4.96
N PHE A 372 4.47 -13.48 5.70
CA PHE A 372 4.41 -13.05 7.10
C PHE A 372 5.44 -13.79 7.94
N ALA A 373 5.50 -15.12 7.83
CA ALA A 373 6.50 -15.95 8.53
C ALA A 373 7.95 -15.64 8.11
N ALA A 374 8.18 -15.33 6.83
CA ALA A 374 9.49 -14.92 6.35
C ALA A 374 9.94 -13.57 6.94
N LEU A 375 9.02 -12.61 7.08
CA LEU A 375 9.30 -11.31 7.67
C LEU A 375 9.62 -11.39 9.18
N LEU A 376 9.18 -12.42 9.90
CA LEU A 376 9.61 -12.65 11.29
C LEU A 376 11.11 -12.99 11.44
N LYS A 377 11.81 -13.20 10.33
CA LYS A 377 13.27 -13.43 10.29
C LYS A 377 14.07 -12.20 9.83
N THR A 378 13.42 -11.07 9.61
CA THR A 378 14.01 -9.81 9.18
C THR A 378 14.50 -8.97 10.37
N PRO A 379 15.09 -7.78 10.19
CA PRO A 379 15.49 -6.92 11.29
C PRO A 379 14.36 -6.63 12.28
N LYS A 380 14.71 -6.50 13.57
CA LYS A 380 13.72 -6.29 14.66
C LYS A 380 12.76 -5.11 14.42
N SER A 381 13.24 -4.05 13.77
CA SER A 381 12.41 -2.90 13.40
C SER A 381 11.24 -3.31 12.49
N ASP A 382 11.51 -4.13 11.49
CA ASP A 382 10.51 -4.56 10.51
C ASP A 382 9.51 -5.54 11.15
N ILE A 383 9.98 -6.40 12.07
CA ILE A 383 9.13 -7.29 12.87
C ILE A 383 8.16 -6.49 13.74
N VAL A 384 8.64 -5.43 14.41
CA VAL A 384 7.78 -4.58 15.24
C VAL A 384 6.70 -3.92 14.40
N ILE A 385 7.06 -3.34 13.25
CA ILE A 385 6.10 -2.72 12.33
C ILE A 385 5.05 -3.75 11.89
N LEU A 386 5.49 -4.94 11.45
CA LEU A 386 4.63 -6.03 11.01
C LEU A 386 3.61 -6.41 12.09
N LEU A 387 4.09 -6.73 13.29
CA LEU A 387 3.25 -7.21 14.38
C LEU A 387 2.30 -6.14 14.92
N VAL A 388 2.77 -4.90 15.08
CA VAL A 388 1.93 -3.80 15.54
C VAL A 388 0.83 -3.52 14.51
N THR A 389 1.16 -3.44 13.22
CA THR A 389 0.18 -3.22 12.16
C THR A 389 -0.84 -4.37 12.11
N PHE A 390 -0.39 -5.63 12.20
CA PHE A 390 -1.28 -6.80 12.24
C PHE A 390 -2.23 -6.75 13.44
N LEU A 391 -1.71 -6.56 14.65
CA LEU A 391 -2.51 -6.54 15.87
C LEU A 391 -3.52 -5.38 15.87
N LEU A 392 -3.11 -4.18 15.47
CA LEU A 392 -4.00 -3.04 15.40
C LEU A 392 -5.10 -3.23 14.35
N THR A 393 -4.81 -3.88 13.22
CA THR A 393 -5.82 -4.21 12.19
C THR A 393 -6.87 -5.17 12.73
N VAL A 394 -6.49 -6.13 13.58
CA VAL A 394 -7.39 -7.14 14.12
C VAL A 394 -8.22 -6.62 15.29
N VAL A 395 -7.59 -5.87 16.21
CA VAL A 395 -8.20 -5.49 17.50
C VAL A 395 -8.97 -4.17 17.43
N PHE A 396 -8.43 -3.19 16.70
CA PHE A 396 -9.07 -1.87 16.58
C PHE A 396 -9.75 -1.71 15.23
N ASP A 397 -9.10 -1.04 14.32
CA ASP A 397 -9.54 -0.88 12.95
C ASP A 397 -8.34 -0.66 12.01
N LEU A 398 -8.62 -0.74 10.71
CA LEU A 398 -7.63 -0.57 9.66
C LEU A 398 -7.07 0.86 9.62
N THR A 399 -7.87 1.86 9.96
CA THR A 399 -7.46 3.28 9.95
C THR A 399 -6.35 3.52 10.95
N VAL A 400 -6.57 3.09 12.19
CA VAL A 400 -5.58 3.19 13.28
C VAL A 400 -4.33 2.38 12.93
N ALA A 401 -4.50 1.17 12.38
CA ALA A 401 -3.37 0.32 12.04
C ALA A 401 -2.43 0.96 11.00
N ILE A 402 -2.97 1.57 9.95
CA ILE A 402 -2.16 2.23 8.91
C ILE A 402 -1.49 3.48 9.47
N GLN A 403 -2.22 4.33 10.21
CA GLN A 403 -1.67 5.57 10.77
C GLN A 403 -0.54 5.29 11.76
N VAL A 404 -0.78 4.42 12.73
CA VAL A 404 0.23 4.05 13.75
C VAL A 404 1.38 3.27 13.12
N GLY A 405 1.09 2.33 12.21
CA GLY A 405 2.11 1.57 11.51
C GLY A 405 3.07 2.47 10.71
N LEU A 406 2.53 3.46 9.99
CA LEU A 406 3.32 4.42 9.24
C LEU A 406 4.15 5.33 10.17
N LEU A 407 3.55 5.80 11.26
CA LEU A 407 4.26 6.60 12.26
C LEU A 407 5.45 5.84 12.86
N ILE A 408 5.22 4.60 13.30
CA ILE A 408 6.28 3.75 13.84
C ILE A 408 7.37 3.48 12.79
N ALA A 409 6.97 3.20 11.54
CA ALA A 409 7.92 2.96 10.47
C ALA A 409 8.80 4.19 10.20
N CYS A 410 8.22 5.39 10.17
CA CYS A 410 8.98 6.65 10.03
C CYS A 410 9.95 6.86 11.21
N LEU A 411 9.50 6.65 12.45
CA LEU A 411 10.36 6.79 13.64
C LEU A 411 11.53 5.80 13.65
N LEU A 412 11.26 4.52 13.32
CA LEU A 412 12.29 3.50 13.27
C LEU A 412 13.27 3.71 12.10
N LEU A 413 12.79 4.23 10.96
CA LEU A 413 13.65 4.61 9.85
C LEU A 413 14.57 5.78 10.24
N MET A 414 14.03 6.83 10.87
CA MET A 414 14.82 7.97 11.35
C MET A 414 15.90 7.51 12.34
N ARG A 415 15.52 6.66 13.30
CA ARG A 415 16.48 6.07 14.24
C ARG A 415 17.58 5.29 13.51
N ARG A 416 17.22 4.44 12.56
CA ARG A 416 18.18 3.64 11.77
C ARG A 416 19.13 4.51 10.96
N VAL A 417 18.63 5.61 10.37
CA VAL A 417 19.47 6.57 9.65
C VAL A 417 20.41 7.30 10.60
N ALA A 418 19.94 7.67 11.81
CA ALA A 418 20.78 8.29 12.83
C ALA A 418 21.87 7.35 13.35
N GLU A 419 21.58 6.04 13.50
CA GLU A 419 22.55 5.03 13.94
C GLU A 419 23.68 4.77 12.92
N ILE A 420 23.42 4.97 11.62
CA ILE A 420 24.41 4.81 10.54
C ILE A 420 25.33 6.04 10.44
N THR A 421 24.87 7.19 10.89
CA THR A 421 25.66 8.41 10.84
C THR A 421 26.67 8.40 11.98
N ASP A 422 27.93 8.57 11.64
CA ASP A 422 29.07 8.53 12.57
C ASP A 422 30.01 9.71 12.29
N VAL A 423 30.76 10.13 13.31
CA VAL A 423 31.79 11.15 13.15
C VAL A 423 33.08 10.59 13.72
N ARG A 424 34.14 10.60 12.92
CA ARG A 424 35.43 10.00 13.30
C ARG A 424 36.54 11.02 13.22
N LEU A 425 37.39 11.04 14.26
CA LEU A 425 38.65 11.76 14.22
C LEU A 425 39.69 10.90 13.48
N ILE A 426 40.34 11.48 12.48
CA ILE A 426 41.44 10.84 11.75
C ILE A 426 42.76 11.45 12.25
N THR A 427 43.59 10.64 12.90
CA THR A 427 44.80 11.14 13.58
C THR A 427 46.06 11.11 12.73
N ASP A 428 46.28 10.07 11.89
CA ASP A 428 47.58 9.89 11.25
C ASP A 428 47.58 9.97 9.72
N LYS A 429 46.75 9.15 9.07
CA LYS A 429 46.72 9.02 7.58
C LYS A 429 45.32 8.90 7.05
N ILE A 430 45.02 9.65 6.00
CA ILE A 430 43.76 9.54 5.28
C ILE A 430 43.92 8.48 4.20
N ASN A 431 43.09 7.44 4.24
CA ASN A 431 43.07 6.38 3.23
C ASN A 431 42.28 6.85 1.99
N LEU A 432 42.91 6.93 0.84
CA LEU A 432 42.32 7.35 -0.43
C LEU A 432 41.66 6.18 -1.19
N ASN A 433 41.85 4.93 -0.77
CA ASN A 433 41.22 3.79 -1.45
C ASN A 433 39.68 3.76 -1.31
N ASP A 434 39.14 4.47 -0.32
CA ASP A 434 37.68 4.63 -0.13
C ASP A 434 37.10 5.79 -0.95
N ASP A 435 37.94 6.56 -1.61
CA ASP A 435 37.56 7.70 -2.44
C ASP A 435 37.73 7.39 -3.91
N THR A 436 36.69 7.60 -4.67
CA THR A 436 36.66 7.50 -6.15
C THR A 436 37.49 8.59 -6.86
N ASP A 437 38.27 9.39 -6.14
CA ASP A 437 39.16 10.40 -6.70
C ASP A 437 40.49 9.75 -7.16
N LEU A 438 40.38 9.04 -8.27
CA LEU A 438 41.45 8.33 -8.99
C LEU A 438 42.54 9.23 -9.59
N LEU A 439 42.67 10.49 -9.18
CA LEU A 439 43.65 11.44 -9.77
C LEU A 439 44.97 11.54 -9.00
N LEU A 440 45.19 10.73 -7.95
CA LEU A 440 46.40 10.80 -7.17
C LEU A 440 47.09 9.41 -7.07
N ASP A 441 48.34 9.36 -7.51
CA ASP A 441 49.26 8.22 -7.40
C ASP A 441 49.60 7.83 -5.93
N LYS A 442 49.03 8.52 -4.92
CA LYS A 442 49.31 8.27 -3.51
C LYS A 442 48.17 7.55 -2.81
N LYS A 443 48.45 6.41 -2.23
CA LYS A 443 47.52 5.57 -1.47
C LYS A 443 47.10 6.18 -0.13
N TYR A 444 47.88 7.08 0.44
CA TYR A 444 47.65 7.73 1.74
C TYR A 444 48.12 9.20 1.71
N LEU A 445 47.36 10.07 2.38
CA LEU A 445 47.74 11.44 2.68
C LEU A 445 48.12 11.58 4.15
N THR A 446 49.26 12.19 4.44
CA THR A 446 49.69 12.48 5.81
C THR A 446 49.04 13.76 6.30
N ILE A 447 48.51 13.78 7.49
CA ILE A 447 47.95 14.96 8.14
C ILE A 447 49.11 15.79 8.69
N PRO A 448 49.21 17.09 8.42
CA PRO A 448 50.27 17.96 8.98
C PRO A 448 50.11 18.13 10.49
N ASP A 449 51.22 18.36 11.18
CA ASP A 449 51.23 18.63 12.63
C ASP A 449 50.37 19.88 12.95
N GLY A 450 49.55 19.75 13.98
CA GLY A 450 48.61 20.78 14.42
C GLY A 450 47.29 20.87 13.62
N VAL A 451 47.03 19.91 12.72
CA VAL A 451 45.75 19.80 11.99
C VAL A 451 44.99 18.60 12.50
N GLU A 452 43.75 18.79 12.87
CA GLU A 452 42.79 17.70 13.19
C GLU A 452 41.82 17.53 12.06
N VAL A 453 41.50 16.28 11.68
CA VAL A 453 40.56 15.97 10.61
C VAL A 453 39.40 15.17 11.18
N TYR A 454 38.21 15.73 11.14
CA TYR A 454 36.96 15.09 11.51
C TYR A 454 36.20 14.68 10.25
N GLU A 455 35.89 13.41 10.10
CA GLU A 455 35.11 12.92 8.96
C GLU A 455 33.69 12.58 9.40
N ILE A 456 32.69 13.16 8.71
CA ILE A 456 31.27 12.92 8.93
C ILE A 456 30.82 11.88 7.92
N TYR A 457 30.27 10.76 8.41
CA TYR A 457 29.70 9.67 7.63
C TYR A 457 28.18 9.73 7.70
N GLY A 458 27.50 9.81 6.54
CA GLY A 458 26.06 9.80 6.44
C GLY A 458 25.41 11.19 6.44
N PRO A 459 24.09 11.27 6.43
CA PRO A 459 23.34 12.54 6.35
C PRO A 459 23.50 13.37 7.63
N TYR A 460 23.73 14.68 7.46
CA TYR A 460 23.90 15.60 8.59
C TYR A 460 22.57 16.32 8.88
N PHE A 461 21.79 15.79 9.83
CA PHE A 461 20.41 16.17 10.07
C PHE A 461 20.04 16.12 11.57
N PHE A 462 18.80 16.48 11.90
CA PHE A 462 18.31 16.58 13.29
C PHE A 462 18.47 15.30 14.13
N GLY A 463 18.55 14.13 13.52
CA GLY A 463 18.77 12.85 14.22
C GLY A 463 20.14 12.69 14.88
N LEU A 464 21.06 13.64 14.69
CA LEU A 464 22.45 13.60 15.19
C LEU A 464 22.69 14.36 16.50
N GLY A 465 21.65 14.86 17.18
CA GLY A 465 21.82 15.74 18.36
C GLY A 465 22.86 15.23 19.36
N ASN A 466 22.75 14.00 19.84
CA ASN A 466 23.67 13.43 20.82
C ASN A 466 25.10 13.23 20.26
N ARG A 467 25.23 12.86 18.98
CA ARG A 467 26.53 12.67 18.33
C ARG A 467 27.28 14.00 18.12
N PHE A 468 26.52 15.06 17.88
CA PHE A 468 27.08 16.40 17.78
C PHE A 468 27.65 16.87 19.13
N GLU A 469 26.95 16.68 20.24
CA GLU A 469 27.44 17.00 21.58
C GLU A 469 28.68 16.16 21.94
N GLU A 470 28.71 14.89 21.60
CA GLU A 470 29.86 14.00 21.77
C GLU A 470 31.07 14.50 20.99
N LEU A 471 30.86 14.88 19.70
CA LEU A 471 31.92 15.48 18.89
C LEU A 471 32.47 16.76 19.52
N MET A 472 31.58 17.66 19.95
CA MET A 472 31.98 18.90 20.58
C MET A 472 32.78 18.69 21.87
N SER A 473 32.43 17.65 22.65
CA SER A 473 33.16 17.30 23.91
C SER A 473 34.54 16.67 23.66
N THR A 474 34.73 16.03 22.49
CA THR A 474 35.99 15.37 22.13
C THR A 474 36.95 16.30 21.36
N MET A 475 36.47 17.45 20.91
CA MET A 475 37.30 18.45 20.23
C MET A 475 38.33 19.04 21.23
N GLY A 476 39.61 18.69 21.04
CA GLY A 476 40.71 19.17 21.88
C GLY A 476 41.09 20.63 21.56
N ASP A 477 41.66 21.34 22.55
CA ASP A 477 42.13 22.72 22.40
C ASP A 477 43.58 22.83 21.83
N LYS A 478 44.17 21.69 21.44
CA LYS A 478 45.59 21.62 21.03
C LYS A 478 45.80 21.78 19.51
N SER A 479 44.76 21.71 18.71
CA SER A 479 44.84 21.86 17.26
C SER A 479 44.94 23.33 16.84
N LYS A 480 45.69 23.61 15.75
CA LYS A 480 45.80 24.93 15.15
C LYS A 480 44.75 25.17 14.05
N VAL A 481 44.30 24.10 13.40
CA VAL A 481 43.28 24.10 12.36
C VAL A 481 42.46 22.83 12.43
N ARG A 482 41.15 22.94 12.21
CA ARG A 482 40.24 21.80 12.13
C ARG A 482 39.72 21.63 10.71
N ILE A 483 39.81 20.44 10.15
CA ILE A 483 39.22 20.10 8.86
C ILE A 483 37.99 19.23 9.12
N ILE A 484 36.81 19.67 8.63
CA ILE A 484 35.59 18.88 8.65
C ILE A 484 35.37 18.29 7.26
N ARG A 485 35.57 16.98 7.14
CA ARG A 485 35.41 16.25 5.89
C ARG A 485 33.98 15.81 5.70
N MET A 486 33.34 16.33 4.64
CA MET A 486 31.91 16.14 4.34
C MET A 486 31.66 15.30 3.07
N ARG A 487 32.66 14.61 2.54
CA ARG A 487 32.58 13.82 1.31
C ARG A 487 31.46 12.79 1.34
N LYS A 488 31.17 12.21 2.50
CA LYS A 488 30.16 11.19 2.73
C LYS A 488 28.85 11.75 3.29
N VAL A 489 28.67 13.08 3.23
CA VAL A 489 27.44 13.77 3.63
C VAL A 489 26.54 13.98 2.42
N PRO A 490 25.51 13.15 2.21
CA PRO A 490 24.65 13.25 1.03
C PRO A 490 23.68 14.43 1.06
N PHE A 491 23.30 14.89 2.25
CA PHE A 491 22.49 16.10 2.45
C PHE A 491 22.67 16.67 3.85
N ILE A 492 22.33 17.94 4.01
CA ILE A 492 22.28 18.66 5.29
C ILE A 492 20.93 19.37 5.42
N ASP A 493 20.30 19.28 6.59
CA ASP A 493 19.06 19.99 6.91
C ASP A 493 19.32 21.27 7.73
N SER A 494 18.25 21.96 8.13
CA SER A 494 18.34 23.19 8.94
C SER A 494 19.00 22.97 10.31
N THR A 495 18.77 21.81 10.93
CA THR A 495 19.39 21.45 12.21
C THR A 495 20.87 21.15 12.03
N GLY A 496 21.24 20.41 10.99
CA GLY A 496 22.63 20.17 10.63
C GLY A 496 23.38 21.47 10.33
N LEU A 497 22.77 22.42 9.61
CA LEU A 497 23.33 23.75 9.40
C LEU A 497 23.56 24.52 10.70
N HIS A 498 22.56 24.50 11.59
CA HIS A 498 22.67 25.15 12.89
C HIS A 498 23.83 24.54 13.72
N ASN A 499 23.89 23.21 13.81
CA ASN A 499 24.95 22.51 14.52
C ASN A 499 26.34 22.80 13.93
N LEU A 500 26.45 22.85 12.60
CA LEU A 500 27.68 23.21 11.92
C LEU A 500 28.09 24.67 12.23
N ALA A 501 27.14 25.60 12.25
CA ALA A 501 27.39 27.00 12.59
C ALA A 501 27.86 27.14 14.06
N VAL A 502 27.20 26.46 15.00
CA VAL A 502 27.61 26.44 16.41
C VAL A 502 29.04 25.91 16.56
N MET A 503 29.39 24.84 15.84
CA MET A 503 30.75 24.29 15.83
C MET A 503 31.78 25.30 15.29
N CYS A 504 31.44 26.00 14.22
CA CYS A 504 32.28 27.03 13.63
C CYS A 504 32.50 28.21 14.59
N GLU A 505 31.45 28.66 15.29
CA GLU A 505 31.54 29.74 16.27
C GLU A 505 32.35 29.35 17.50
N GLN A 506 32.16 28.15 18.03
CA GLN A 506 32.93 27.66 19.17
C GLN A 506 34.40 27.51 18.81
N SER A 507 34.73 26.92 17.68
CA SER A 507 36.10 26.78 17.22
C SER A 507 36.75 28.14 17.00
N ARG A 508 36.00 29.13 16.46
CA ARG A 508 36.46 30.51 16.31
C ARG A 508 36.78 31.21 17.65
N LYS A 509 35.94 30.97 18.68
CA LYS A 509 36.20 31.48 20.05
C LYS A 509 37.44 30.89 20.65
N GLN A 510 37.83 29.66 20.30
CA GLN A 510 39.08 29.02 20.69
C GLN A 510 40.29 29.50 19.83
N GLY A 511 40.08 30.34 18.83
CA GLY A 511 41.10 30.77 17.90
C GLY A 511 41.52 29.70 16.88
N ILE A 512 40.70 28.66 16.70
CA ILE A 512 41.01 27.54 15.83
C ILE A 512 40.08 27.63 14.57
N PRO A 513 40.60 27.99 13.40
CA PRO A 513 39.82 28.08 12.18
C PRO A 513 39.37 26.69 11.69
N ILE A 514 38.19 26.67 11.05
CA ILE A 514 37.62 25.48 10.42
C ILE A 514 37.75 25.58 8.91
N VAL A 515 38.12 24.47 8.27
CA VAL A 515 38.13 24.28 6.83
C VAL A 515 37.18 23.09 6.51
N LEU A 516 36.22 23.32 5.59
CA LEU A 516 35.35 22.25 5.08
C LEU A 516 36.03 21.58 3.89
N SER A 517 35.94 20.24 3.84
CA SER A 517 36.57 19.44 2.81
C SER A 517 35.59 18.45 2.17
N GLY A 518 35.69 18.28 0.85
CA GLY A 518 34.91 17.29 0.13
C GLY A 518 33.42 17.61 0.11
N VAL A 519 33.06 18.87 0.13
CA VAL A 519 31.64 19.30 0.11
C VAL A 519 31.02 18.95 -1.23
N LEU A 520 29.95 18.17 -1.21
CA LEU A 520 29.21 17.78 -2.42
C LEU A 520 28.44 19.00 -2.99
N PRO A 521 28.23 19.10 -4.32
CA PRO A 521 27.59 20.27 -4.94
C PRO A 521 26.21 20.61 -4.37
N ASN A 522 25.39 19.60 -4.05
CA ASN A 522 24.09 19.80 -3.43
C ASN A 522 24.19 20.37 -2.00
N VAL A 523 25.15 19.90 -1.20
CA VAL A 523 25.42 20.40 0.16
C VAL A 523 26.02 21.81 0.08
N GLU A 524 26.97 22.05 -0.82
CA GLU A 524 27.57 23.37 -1.06
C GLU A 524 26.51 24.43 -1.40
N SER A 525 25.55 24.09 -2.27
CA SER A 525 24.47 25.00 -2.61
C SER A 525 23.62 25.41 -1.39
N VAL A 526 23.44 24.51 -0.43
CA VAL A 526 22.71 24.77 0.83
C VAL A 526 23.55 25.63 1.77
N LEU A 527 24.85 25.33 1.91
CA LEU A 527 25.78 26.11 2.74
C LEU A 527 25.89 27.57 2.24
N LEU A 528 25.99 27.78 0.93
CA LEU A 528 26.06 29.12 0.35
C LEU A 528 24.75 29.90 0.55
N LYS A 529 23.58 29.26 0.41
CA LYS A 529 22.31 29.90 0.72
C LYS A 529 22.19 30.29 2.20
N ALA A 530 22.82 29.52 3.09
CA ALA A 530 22.88 29.79 4.52
C ALA A 530 24.07 30.73 4.92
N LYS A 531 24.77 31.33 3.93
CA LYS A 531 25.87 32.30 4.12
C LYS A 531 27.08 31.77 4.88
N PHE A 532 27.39 30.47 4.72
CA PHE A 532 28.58 29.88 5.32
C PHE A 532 29.89 30.41 4.70
N ASP A 533 29.84 30.93 3.49
CA ASP A 533 30.95 31.65 2.86
C ASP A 533 31.31 32.96 3.59
N GLU A 534 30.31 33.67 4.15
CA GLU A 534 30.56 34.84 5.03
C GLU A 534 31.12 34.41 6.41
N LEU A 535 30.66 33.27 6.95
CA LEU A 535 31.06 32.77 8.28
C LEU A 535 32.49 32.21 8.30
N LEU A 536 32.84 31.40 7.31
CA LEU A 536 34.09 30.64 7.23
C LEU A 536 35.15 31.31 6.32
N GLY A 537 34.71 32.10 5.35
CA GLY A 537 35.48 32.50 4.18
C GLY A 537 35.37 31.49 3.04
N ARG A 538 35.14 31.98 1.82
CA ARG A 538 34.94 31.10 0.64
C ARG A 538 36.12 30.15 0.41
N GLU A 539 37.33 30.61 0.67
CA GLU A 539 38.59 29.86 0.54
C GLU A 539 38.70 28.67 1.52
N ASN A 540 37.88 28.64 2.55
CA ASN A 540 37.85 27.57 3.55
C ASN A 540 36.78 26.50 3.26
N ILE A 541 36.06 26.60 2.11
CA ILE A 541 35.12 25.59 1.61
C ILE A 541 35.77 24.93 0.39
N CYS A 542 36.35 23.74 0.60
CA CYS A 542 37.15 23.04 -0.39
C CYS A 542 36.40 21.81 -0.96
N SER A 543 36.47 21.62 -2.27
CA SER A 543 35.86 20.48 -2.97
C SER A 543 36.62 19.16 -2.71
N HIS A 544 37.91 19.21 -2.36
CA HIS A 544 38.75 18.04 -2.16
C HIS A 544 39.62 18.16 -0.91
N ILE A 545 40.01 17.01 -0.34
CA ILE A 545 40.84 16.95 0.88
C ILE A 545 42.23 17.56 0.68
N ASN A 546 42.83 17.44 -0.51
CA ASN A 546 44.13 17.99 -0.79
C ASN A 546 44.15 19.53 -0.68
N LEU A 547 43.11 20.16 -1.27
CA LEU A 547 42.97 21.63 -1.19
C LEU A 547 42.76 22.07 0.27
N ALA A 548 42.00 21.29 1.04
CA ALA A 548 41.77 21.56 2.45
C ALA A 548 43.05 21.40 3.30
N LEU A 549 43.88 20.39 3.01
CA LEU A 549 45.19 20.22 3.68
C LEU A 549 46.20 21.32 3.30
N GLU A 550 46.25 21.71 2.03
CA GLU A 550 47.07 22.83 1.58
C GLU A 550 46.63 24.13 2.27
N ARG A 551 45.31 24.40 2.31
CA ARG A 551 44.75 25.56 3.01
C ARG A 551 45.07 25.53 4.50
N ALA A 552 44.90 24.38 5.17
CA ALA A 552 45.26 24.21 6.58
C ALA A 552 46.76 24.49 6.84
N GLN A 553 47.67 24.03 5.96
CA GLN A 553 49.10 24.33 6.04
C GLN A 553 49.41 25.82 5.91
N GLN A 554 48.71 26.52 5.00
CA GLN A 554 48.86 28.00 4.85
C GLN A 554 48.47 28.70 6.15
N ILE A 555 47.34 28.33 6.75
CA ILE A 555 46.84 28.90 8.00
C ILE A 555 47.81 28.63 9.13
N VAL A 556 48.32 27.38 9.33
CA VAL A 556 49.29 27.03 10.34
C VAL A 556 50.60 27.86 10.21
N LYS A 557 51.09 28.09 8.96
CA LYS A 557 52.28 28.91 8.71
C LYS A 557 52.07 30.38 9.04
N THR A 558 50.86 30.91 8.83
CA THR A 558 50.52 32.29 9.14
C THR A 558 50.33 32.56 10.61
N THR A 559 49.89 31.54 11.38
CA THR A 559 49.70 31.64 12.84
C THR A 559 50.99 31.48 13.64
N VAL A 560 52.10 31.03 13.02
CA VAL A 560 53.45 30.89 13.65
C VAL A 560 54.32 32.14 13.44
N LYS A 561 53.89 33.11 12.67
CA LYS A 561 54.49 34.44 12.60
C LYS A 561 53.76 35.41 13.54
#